data_3a7cc6f9da5d360f323326ef361a885b
#
_entry.id   3a7cc6f9da5d360f323326ef361a885b
#
_cell.length_a   1.000
_cell.length_b   1.000
_cell.length_c   1.000
_cell.angle_alpha   90.00
_cell.angle_beta   90.00
_cell.angle_gamma   90.00
#
_symmetry.space_group_name_H-M   'P 1'
#
loop_
_entity.id
_entity.type
_entity.pdbx_description
1 polymer ?
#
loop_
_entity_poly.entity_id
_entity_poly.type
_entity_poly.pdbx_seq_one_letter_code
_entity_poly.pdbx_strand_id
1 'polypeptide(L)'
;MNLLDLFLKGGIFMYPILFCSLLAVVIVVERLLVLRKSAVDAGQFMLKLRTVLQRGNIMEAINFCSRSEAPLAHILKKGLTKFPEGHDRVREAIVNAGKEETFKLEHRLGILASVAGIAPLLGFLGTVTGMIAAFRVIEQLS
;
A
#
# COMPACT_ATOMS: atom_id res chain seq x y z
N MET A 1 -4.87 -14.81 -33.45
CA MET A 1 -5.72 -13.72 -32.91
C MET A 1 -4.81 -12.86 -32.05
N ASN A 2 -4.52 -11.64 -32.52
CA ASN A 2 -3.59 -10.77 -31.82
C ASN A 2 -4.32 -10.07 -30.66
N LEU A 3 -3.66 -9.93 -29.50
CA LEU A 3 -4.19 -9.23 -28.33
C LEU A 3 -4.67 -7.80 -28.68
N LEU A 4 -4.00 -7.15 -29.62
CA LEU A 4 -4.35 -5.82 -30.15
C LEU A 4 -5.71 -5.81 -30.88
N ASP A 5 -6.01 -6.85 -31.67
CA ASP A 5 -7.30 -6.97 -32.36
C ASP A 5 -8.46 -7.18 -31.39
N LEU A 6 -8.22 -7.95 -30.32
CA LEU A 6 -9.19 -8.13 -29.24
C LEU A 6 -9.41 -6.84 -28.46
N PHE A 7 -8.35 -6.07 -28.22
CA PHE A 7 -8.43 -4.78 -27.52
C PHE A 7 -9.25 -3.76 -28.33
N LEU A 8 -9.00 -3.66 -29.65
CA LEU A 8 -9.73 -2.75 -30.52
C LEU A 8 -11.22 -3.13 -30.66
N LYS A 9 -11.54 -4.43 -30.64
CA LYS A 9 -12.92 -4.93 -30.67
C LYS A 9 -13.67 -4.74 -29.34
N GLY A 10 -12.96 -4.55 -28.22
CA GLY A 10 -13.56 -4.33 -26.89
C GLY A 10 -14.20 -2.96 -26.69
N GLY A 11 -14.08 -2.04 -27.67
CA GLY A 11 -14.76 -0.75 -27.67
C GLY A 11 -14.22 0.25 -26.64
N ILE A 12 -15.00 1.32 -26.39
CA ILE A 12 -14.58 2.48 -25.58
C ILE A 12 -14.29 2.12 -24.11
N PHE A 13 -14.92 1.07 -23.59
CA PHE A 13 -14.73 0.62 -22.19
C PHE A 13 -13.37 -0.04 -21.93
N MET A 14 -12.67 -0.44 -22.98
CA MET A 14 -11.36 -1.05 -22.86
C MET A 14 -10.28 -0.05 -22.39
N TYR A 15 -10.42 1.24 -22.72
CA TYR A 15 -9.50 2.28 -22.28
C TYR A 15 -9.50 2.53 -20.77
N PRO A 16 -10.68 2.75 -20.11
CA PRO A 16 -10.71 2.89 -18.66
C PRO A 16 -10.24 1.63 -17.92
N ILE A 17 -10.54 0.44 -18.44
CA ILE A 17 -10.07 -0.82 -17.84
C ILE A 17 -8.53 -0.92 -17.94
N LEU A 18 -7.95 -0.59 -19.09
CA LEU A 18 -6.49 -0.58 -19.26
C LEU A 18 -5.85 0.44 -18.31
N PHE A 19 -6.43 1.62 -18.16
CA PHE A 19 -5.95 2.64 -17.23
C PHE A 19 -5.98 2.16 -15.78
N CYS A 20 -7.08 1.53 -15.34
CA CYS A 20 -7.19 0.92 -14.00
C CYS A 20 -6.15 -0.18 -13.80
N SER A 21 -5.92 -1.02 -14.81
CA SER A 21 -4.90 -2.08 -14.78
C SER A 21 -3.50 -1.52 -14.60
N LEU A 22 -3.15 -0.47 -15.36
CA LEU A 22 -1.84 0.18 -15.27
C LEU A 22 -1.63 0.82 -13.90
N LEU A 23 -2.64 1.53 -13.37
CA LEU A 23 -2.61 2.10 -12.03
C LEU A 23 -2.43 1.02 -10.97
N ALA A 24 -3.15 -0.09 -11.06
CA ALA A 24 -3.03 -1.20 -10.12
C ALA A 24 -1.62 -1.77 -10.10
N VAL A 25 -1.02 -2.01 -11.29
CA VAL A 25 0.35 -2.53 -11.41
C VAL A 25 1.36 -1.56 -10.77
N VAL A 26 1.26 -0.26 -11.06
CA VAL A 26 2.15 0.76 -10.48
C VAL A 26 2.07 0.75 -8.96
N ILE A 27 0.85 0.74 -8.38
CA ILE A 27 0.64 0.74 -6.92
C ILE A 27 1.20 -0.55 -6.31
N VAL A 28 0.96 -1.71 -6.93
CA VAL A 28 1.46 -3.01 -6.43
C VAL A 28 2.98 -3.05 -6.44
N VAL A 29 3.63 -2.60 -7.52
CA VAL A 29 5.09 -2.54 -7.62
C VAL A 29 5.67 -1.59 -6.58
N GLU A 30 5.11 -0.39 -6.44
CA GLU A 30 5.53 0.57 -5.41
C GLU A 30 5.42 -0.06 -4.01
N ARG A 31 4.32 -0.73 -3.71
CA ARG A 31 4.10 -1.39 -2.42
C ARG A 31 5.04 -2.53 -2.14
N LEU A 32 5.31 -3.37 -3.12
CA LEU A 32 6.28 -4.45 -3.00
C LEU A 32 7.68 -3.91 -2.70
N LEU A 33 8.09 -2.83 -3.37
CA LEU A 33 9.40 -2.20 -3.14
C LEU A 33 9.48 -1.57 -1.74
N VAL A 34 8.44 -0.85 -1.31
CA VAL A 34 8.37 -0.24 0.03
C VAL A 34 8.38 -1.31 1.11
N LEU A 35 7.58 -2.35 0.99
CA LEU A 35 7.54 -3.45 1.96
C LEU A 35 8.87 -4.21 2.04
N ARG A 36 9.51 -4.49 0.90
CA ARG A 36 10.83 -5.12 0.88
C ARG A 36 11.90 -4.25 1.53
N LYS A 37 11.88 -2.95 1.26
CA LYS A 37 12.83 -1.99 1.87
C LYS A 37 12.58 -1.79 3.36
N SER A 38 11.32 -1.89 3.79
CA SER A 38 10.90 -1.77 5.20
C SER A 38 11.00 -3.08 5.99
N ALA A 39 11.24 -4.21 5.32
CA ALA A 39 11.45 -5.52 5.93
C ALA A 39 12.84 -5.61 6.56
N VAL A 40 13.09 -4.74 7.54
CA VAL A 40 14.21 -4.91 8.48
C VAL A 40 13.92 -6.16 9.31
N ASP A 41 14.92 -7.01 9.46
CA ASP A 41 14.82 -8.11 10.42
C ASP A 41 14.58 -7.54 11.82
N ALA A 42 13.31 -7.54 12.21
CA ALA A 42 12.86 -6.96 13.48
C ALA A 42 13.59 -7.58 14.68
N GLY A 43 13.95 -8.87 14.57
CA GLY A 43 14.70 -9.58 15.61
C GLY A 43 16.11 -9.02 15.78
N GLN A 44 16.86 -8.88 14.68
CA GLN A 44 18.20 -8.32 14.71
C GLN A 44 18.21 -6.84 15.13
N PHE A 45 17.22 -6.07 14.67
CA PHE A 45 17.09 -4.67 15.07
C PHE A 45 16.83 -4.53 16.57
N MET A 46 15.94 -5.34 17.13
CA MET A 46 15.63 -5.34 18.57
C MET A 46 16.82 -5.80 19.41
N LEU A 47 17.58 -6.81 18.97
CA LEU A 47 18.80 -7.24 19.67
C LEU A 47 19.84 -6.12 19.73
N LYS A 48 20.09 -5.44 18.62
CA LYS A 48 21.03 -4.30 18.56
C LYS A 48 20.55 -3.16 19.46
N LEU A 49 19.27 -2.80 19.39
CA LEU A 49 18.68 -1.75 20.23
C LEU A 49 18.79 -2.10 21.71
N ARG A 50 18.49 -3.35 22.09
CA ARG A 50 18.64 -3.82 23.46
C ARG A 50 20.07 -3.67 23.97
N THR A 51 21.08 -4.00 23.14
CA THR A 51 22.49 -3.86 23.51
C THR A 51 22.85 -2.40 23.75
N VAL A 52 22.34 -1.47 22.93
CA VAL A 52 22.58 -0.02 23.12
C VAL A 52 21.91 0.48 24.39
N LEU A 53 20.67 0.06 24.66
CA LEU A 53 19.93 0.45 25.87
C LEU A 53 20.58 -0.08 27.16
N GLN A 54 21.15 -1.29 27.13
CA GLN A 54 21.89 -1.85 28.28
C GLN A 54 23.13 -1.03 28.69
N ARG A 55 23.70 -0.25 27.76
CA ARG A 55 24.78 0.70 28.05
C ARG A 55 24.31 2.00 28.73
N GLY A 56 23.01 2.13 28.96
CA GLY A 56 22.40 3.26 29.69
C GLY A 56 22.30 4.56 28.87
N ASN A 57 22.63 4.56 27.59
CA ASN A 57 22.62 5.77 26.77
C ASN A 57 21.37 5.84 25.88
N ILE A 58 20.31 6.47 26.37
CA ILE A 58 19.01 6.61 25.67
C ILE A 58 19.20 7.45 24.40
N MET A 59 20.07 8.47 24.41
CA MET A 59 20.30 9.34 23.25
C MET A 59 20.95 8.55 22.10
N GLU A 60 21.85 7.62 22.39
CA GLU A 60 22.46 6.74 21.41
C GLU A 60 21.42 5.78 20.80
N ALA A 61 20.49 5.27 21.61
CA ALA A 61 19.37 4.45 21.15
C ALA A 61 18.41 5.23 20.22
N ILE A 62 18.11 6.49 20.53
CA ILE A 62 17.30 7.38 19.67
C ILE A 62 18.03 7.64 18.36
N ASN A 63 19.35 7.91 18.40
CA ASN A 63 20.15 8.12 17.19
C ASN A 63 20.26 6.86 16.34
N PHE A 64 20.36 5.67 16.96
CA PHE A 64 20.33 4.39 16.27
C PHE A 64 19.02 4.19 15.53
N CYS A 65 17.87 4.45 16.18
CA CYS A 65 16.55 4.40 15.54
C CYS A 65 16.42 5.42 14.40
N SER A 66 17.01 6.62 14.53
CA SER A 66 16.93 7.69 13.52
C SER A 66 17.65 7.37 12.21
N ARG A 67 18.61 6.44 12.23
CA ARG A 67 19.34 6.00 11.03
C ARG A 67 18.59 4.99 10.18
N SER A 68 17.49 4.45 10.69
CA SER A 68 16.69 3.46 9.99
C SER A 68 15.35 4.07 9.54
N GLU A 69 15.00 3.86 8.27
CA GLU A 69 13.72 4.27 7.70
C GLU A 69 12.60 3.24 7.97
N ALA A 70 12.88 2.17 8.72
CA ALA A 70 11.90 1.14 9.01
C ALA A 70 10.78 1.67 9.92
N PRO A 71 9.51 1.30 9.70
CA PRO A 71 8.39 1.68 10.56
C PRO A 71 8.62 1.35 12.04
N LEU A 72 9.24 0.20 12.30
CA LEU A 72 9.61 -0.22 13.66
C LEU A 72 10.56 0.78 14.35
N ALA A 73 11.54 1.31 13.61
CA ALA A 73 12.48 2.28 14.15
C ALA A 73 11.79 3.61 14.50
N HIS A 74 10.85 4.07 13.68
CA HIS A 74 10.06 5.28 13.94
C HIS A 74 9.19 5.12 15.19
N ILE A 75 8.53 3.97 15.36
CA ILE A 75 7.70 3.66 16.53
C ILE A 75 8.56 3.69 17.80
N LEU A 76 9.69 2.98 17.78
CA LEU A 76 10.60 2.90 18.93
C LEU A 76 11.24 4.23 19.27
N LYS A 77 11.63 5.02 18.26
CA LYS A 77 12.14 6.38 18.45
C LYS A 77 11.15 7.26 19.21
N LYS A 78 9.86 7.28 18.79
CA LYS A 78 8.81 8.05 19.47
C LYS A 78 8.63 7.60 20.91
N GLY A 79 8.67 6.29 21.18
CA GLY A 79 8.61 5.76 22.53
C GLY A 79 9.81 6.18 23.39
N LEU A 80 11.04 6.03 22.86
CA LEU A 80 12.27 6.37 23.58
C LEU A 80 12.37 7.88 23.89
N THR A 81 11.86 8.74 23.04
CA THR A 81 11.81 10.20 23.28
C THR A 81 10.95 10.54 24.49
N LYS A 82 9.95 9.71 24.82
CA LYS A 82 9.06 9.87 25.97
C LYS A 82 9.56 9.18 27.25
N PHE A 83 10.74 8.57 27.18
CA PHE A 83 11.30 7.82 28.31
C PHE A 83 11.40 8.65 29.63
N PRO A 84 11.79 9.95 29.60
CA PRO A 84 11.85 10.77 30.81
C PRO A 84 10.50 11.03 31.48
N GLU A 85 9.40 10.88 30.73
CA GLU A 85 8.02 11.15 31.19
C GLU A 85 7.38 9.95 31.91
N GLY A 86 8.08 8.80 31.95
CA GLY A 86 7.64 7.59 32.64
C GLY A 86 7.07 6.51 31.71
N HIS A 87 6.89 5.32 32.29
CA HIS A 87 6.57 4.10 31.55
C HIS A 87 5.23 4.19 30.78
N ASP A 88 4.21 4.81 31.40
CA ASP A 88 2.88 4.91 30.77
C ASP A 88 2.91 5.80 29.52
N ARG A 89 3.67 6.89 29.58
CA ARG A 89 3.86 7.80 28.43
C ARG A 89 4.64 7.13 27.29
N VAL A 90 5.64 6.33 27.61
CA VAL A 90 6.36 5.53 26.61
C VAL A 90 5.42 4.56 25.91
N ARG A 91 4.60 3.84 26.68
CA ARG A 91 3.63 2.89 26.14
C ARG A 91 2.60 3.58 25.23
N GLU A 92 2.04 4.69 25.70
CA GLU A 92 1.10 5.49 24.93
C GLU A 92 1.72 5.98 23.60
N ALA A 93 2.94 6.50 23.65
CA ALA A 93 3.66 6.97 22.47
C ALA A 93 3.92 5.85 21.45
N ILE A 94 4.30 4.66 21.93
CA ILE A 94 4.51 3.48 21.05
C ILE A 94 3.20 3.07 20.38
N VAL A 95 2.09 2.98 21.13
CA VAL A 95 0.78 2.60 20.59
C VAL A 95 0.31 3.63 19.55
N ASN A 96 0.41 4.92 19.85
CA ASN A 96 0.00 5.98 18.95
C ASN A 96 0.88 6.03 17.68
N ALA A 97 2.19 5.87 17.83
CA ALA A 97 3.11 5.78 16.70
C ALA A 97 2.83 4.54 15.83
N GLY A 98 2.49 3.41 16.46
CA GLY A 98 2.10 2.19 15.75
C GLY A 98 0.84 2.40 14.89
N LYS A 99 -0.19 3.03 15.45
CA LYS A 99 -1.41 3.38 14.70
C LYS A 99 -1.11 4.32 13.53
N GLU A 100 -0.25 5.31 13.74
CA GLU A 100 0.15 6.27 12.68
C GLU A 100 0.91 5.57 11.54
N GLU A 101 1.85 4.69 11.85
CA GLU A 101 2.59 3.93 10.83
C GLU A 101 1.67 2.95 10.09
N THR A 102 0.74 2.28 10.80
CA THR A 102 -0.27 1.43 10.17
C THR A 102 -1.15 2.24 9.22
N PHE A 103 -1.64 3.40 9.66
CA PHE A 103 -2.45 4.29 8.82
C PHE A 103 -1.70 4.73 7.54
N LYS A 104 -0.42 5.09 7.65
CA LYS A 104 0.41 5.42 6.47
C LYS A 104 0.54 4.25 5.50
N LEU A 105 0.65 3.03 6.02
CA LEU A 105 0.71 1.82 5.21
C LEU A 105 -0.63 1.52 4.53
N GLU A 106 -1.75 1.71 5.22
CA GLU A 106 -3.10 1.39 4.73
C GLU A 106 -3.64 2.46 3.76
N HIS A 107 -3.28 3.72 3.95
CA HIS A 107 -3.85 4.84 3.18
C HIS A 107 -3.77 4.64 1.67
N ARG A 108 -2.66 4.15 1.16
CA ARG A 108 -2.49 3.89 -0.29
C ARG A 108 -3.16 2.60 -0.76
N LEU A 109 -3.43 1.65 0.15
CA LEU A 109 -4.19 0.44 -0.17
C LEU A 109 -5.66 0.73 -0.43
N GLY A 110 -6.21 1.81 0.15
CA GLY A 110 -7.56 2.27 -0.14
C GLY A 110 -7.81 2.58 -1.61
N ILE A 111 -6.82 3.15 -2.31
CA ILE A 111 -6.90 3.41 -3.76
C ILE A 111 -6.97 2.09 -4.53
N LEU A 112 -6.15 1.12 -4.15
CA LEU A 112 -6.16 -0.21 -4.79
C LEU A 112 -7.49 -0.93 -4.56
N ALA A 113 -8.07 -0.83 -3.35
CA ALA A 113 -9.38 -1.38 -3.03
C ALA A 113 -10.49 -0.73 -3.87
N SER A 114 -10.43 0.59 -4.08
CA SER A 114 -11.37 1.31 -4.96
C SER A 114 -11.27 0.84 -6.41
N VAL A 115 -10.07 0.69 -6.94
CA VAL A 115 -9.84 0.17 -8.30
C VAL A 115 -10.36 -1.26 -8.42
N ALA A 116 -10.09 -2.11 -7.43
CA ALA A 116 -10.58 -3.50 -7.40
C ALA A 116 -12.11 -3.60 -7.36
N GLY A 117 -12.80 -2.63 -6.72
CA GLY A 117 -14.26 -2.56 -6.72
C GLY A 117 -14.86 -2.04 -8.03
N ILE A 118 -14.21 -1.07 -8.67
CA ILE A 118 -14.72 -0.42 -9.89
C ILE A 118 -14.45 -1.27 -11.15
N ALA A 119 -13.32 -1.95 -11.23
CA ALA A 119 -12.93 -2.70 -12.43
C ALA A 119 -13.97 -3.77 -12.87
N PRO A 120 -14.53 -4.61 -11.99
CA PRO A 120 -15.57 -5.57 -12.35
C PRO A 120 -16.86 -4.88 -12.85
N LEU A 121 -17.24 -3.74 -12.28
CA LEU A 121 -18.42 -2.98 -12.71
C LEU A 121 -18.24 -2.43 -14.13
N LEU A 122 -17.07 -1.93 -14.46
CA LEU A 122 -16.72 -1.50 -15.82
C LEU A 122 -16.76 -2.67 -16.80
N GLY A 123 -16.26 -3.84 -16.40
CA GLY A 123 -16.35 -5.06 -17.21
C GLY A 123 -17.79 -5.47 -17.48
N PHE A 124 -18.66 -5.47 -16.46
CA PHE A 124 -20.06 -5.76 -16.62
C PHE A 124 -20.76 -4.75 -17.55
N LEU A 125 -20.50 -3.46 -17.37
CA LEU A 125 -21.03 -2.41 -18.25
C LEU A 125 -20.59 -2.61 -19.70
N GLY A 126 -19.35 -3.05 -19.92
CA GLY A 126 -18.83 -3.39 -21.23
C GLY A 126 -19.60 -4.55 -21.90
N THR A 127 -19.97 -5.58 -21.15
CA THR A 127 -20.77 -6.70 -21.70
C THR A 127 -22.18 -6.26 -22.06
N VAL A 128 -22.85 -5.48 -21.23
CA VAL A 128 -24.21 -4.95 -21.49
C VAL A 128 -24.22 -4.08 -22.75
N THR A 129 -23.28 -3.14 -22.84
CA THR A 129 -23.18 -2.26 -24.02
C THR A 129 -22.78 -3.03 -25.28
N GLY A 130 -21.94 -4.05 -25.16
CA GLY A 130 -21.62 -4.96 -26.26
C GLY A 130 -22.84 -5.72 -26.80
N MET A 131 -23.71 -6.23 -25.91
CA MET A 131 -24.97 -6.87 -26.30
C MET A 131 -25.92 -5.88 -27.00
N ILE A 132 -26.07 -4.67 -26.47
CA ILE A 132 -26.91 -3.63 -27.11
C ILE A 132 -26.40 -3.33 -28.52
N ALA A 133 -25.09 -3.19 -28.70
CA ALA A 133 -24.49 -2.96 -30.01
C ALA A 133 -24.76 -4.13 -30.98
N ALA A 134 -24.62 -5.37 -30.51
CA ALA A 134 -24.90 -6.55 -31.33
C ALA A 134 -26.36 -6.62 -31.77
N PHE A 135 -27.32 -6.34 -30.91
CA PHE A 135 -28.77 -6.33 -31.26
C PHE A 135 -29.08 -5.20 -32.28
N ARG A 136 -28.49 -4.02 -32.15
CA ARG A 136 -28.64 -2.94 -33.13
C ARG A 136 -28.18 -3.33 -34.52
N VAL A 137 -27.07 -4.06 -34.63
CA VAL A 137 -26.58 -4.54 -35.92
C VAL A 137 -27.56 -5.55 -36.55
N ILE A 138 -28.12 -6.45 -35.73
CA ILE A 138 -29.12 -7.41 -36.21
C ILE A 138 -30.39 -6.71 -36.69
N GLU A 139 -30.87 -5.70 -35.95
CA GLU A 139 -32.03 -4.90 -36.36
C GLU A 139 -31.84 -4.16 -37.69
N GLN A 140 -30.64 -3.68 -37.97
CA GLN A 140 -30.31 -3.00 -39.24
C GLN A 140 -30.19 -3.95 -40.44
N LEU A 141 -29.99 -5.25 -40.20
CA LEU A 141 -29.87 -6.28 -41.22
C LEU A 141 -31.21 -7.00 -41.54
N SER A 142 -32.23 -6.74 -40.76
CA SER A 142 -33.56 -7.30 -40.90
C SER A 142 -34.50 -6.34 -41.63
#